data_7254151f301ae7599ac07145c7a25f39
#
_entry.id   7254151f301ae7599ac07145c7a25f39
#
_cell.length_a   1.000
_cell.length_b   1.000
_cell.length_c   1.000
_cell.angle_alpha   90.00
_cell.angle_beta   90.00
_cell.angle_gamma   90.00
#
_symmetry.space_group_name_H-M   'P 1'
#
loop_
_entity.id
_entity.type
_entity.pdbx_description
1 polymer ?
#
loop_
_entity_poly.entity_id
_entity_poly.type
_entity_poly.pdbx_seq_one_letter_code
_entity_poly.pdbx_strand_id
1 'polypeptide(L)'
;MTPTSFLYRHGDVLIAPVAALPTGAVPRPGLVLAHGEHTGHSHRIRETGTASLYVYGKDLYLLISAPTATLVHEEHRAIELPVGVYRVWQQREYTPSAIRTVID
;
A
#
# COMPACT_ATOMS: atom_id res chain seq x y z
N MET A 1 21.25 2.71 14.01
CA MET A 1 20.86 2.75 13.53
C MET A 1 20.13 2.65 12.94
N THR A 2 19.75 2.90 12.69
CA THR A 2 19.04 2.99 12.17
C THR A 2 18.42 2.51 11.47
N PRO A 3 17.97 2.19 11.66
CA PRO A 3 17.43 1.58 10.76
C PRO A 3 16.78 2.28 9.87
N THR A 4 17.08 2.24 8.97
CA THR A 4 16.49 2.87 7.94
C THR A 4 15.27 2.26 7.50
N SER A 5 14.28 3.01 7.34
CA SER A 5 13.07 2.54 6.81
C SER A 5 13.21 2.34 5.34
N PHE A 6 12.68 1.24 4.86
CA PHE A 6 12.59 1.04 3.43
C PHE A 6 11.27 1.60 2.95
N LEU A 7 11.34 2.30 1.83
CA LEU A 7 10.14 2.75 1.15
C LEU A 7 9.95 1.82 -0.05
N TYR A 8 8.86 1.08 -0.05
CA TYR A 8 8.54 0.22 -1.17
C TYR A 8 7.72 1.00 -2.17
N ARG A 9 7.98 0.75 -3.43
CA ARG A 9 7.20 1.37 -4.51
C ARG A 9 6.68 0.28 -5.42
N HIS A 10 5.37 0.35 -5.71
CA HIS A 10 4.73 -0.60 -6.60
C HIS A 10 3.88 0.23 -7.56
N GLY A 11 4.44 0.53 -8.74
CA GLY A 11 3.82 1.50 -9.62
C GLY A 11 3.79 2.88 -8.96
N ASP A 12 2.62 3.46 -8.87
CA ASP A 12 2.44 4.75 -8.21
C ASP A 12 2.07 4.61 -6.74
N VAL A 13 2.07 3.39 -6.21
CA VAL A 13 1.73 3.16 -4.83
C VAL A 13 2.99 3.10 -4.00
N LEU A 14 3.00 3.86 -2.91
CA LEU A 14 4.12 3.91 -1.97
C LEU A 14 3.71 3.27 -0.67
N ILE A 15 4.61 2.46 -0.11
CA ILE A 15 4.33 1.66 1.08
C ILE A 15 5.52 1.83 2.02
N ALA A 16 5.30 2.49 3.15
CA ALA A 16 6.37 2.82 4.08
C ALA A 16 6.14 2.16 5.43
N PRO A 17 7.14 1.46 5.98
CA PRO A 17 7.00 0.88 7.32
C PRO A 17 6.76 1.96 8.35
N VAL A 18 5.90 1.66 9.31
CA VAL A 18 5.65 2.51 10.46
C VAL A 18 5.73 1.65 11.70
N ALA A 19 5.88 2.30 12.86
CA ALA A 19 6.08 1.57 14.11
C ALA A 19 4.84 0.80 14.53
N ALA A 20 3.66 1.39 14.32
CA ALA A 20 2.41 0.77 14.78
C ALA A 20 1.24 1.44 14.07
N LEU A 21 0.08 0.77 14.13
CA LEU A 21 -1.15 1.40 13.68
C LEU A 21 -1.48 2.57 14.59
N PRO A 22 -2.03 3.66 14.04
CA PRO A 22 -2.49 4.76 14.90
C PRO A 22 -3.60 4.28 15.83
N THR A 23 -3.61 4.81 17.04
CA THR A 23 -4.71 4.56 17.95
C THR A 23 -5.99 5.10 17.32
N GLY A 24 -7.01 4.25 17.24
CA GLY A 24 -8.27 4.65 16.61
C GLY A 24 -8.37 4.27 15.15
N ALA A 25 -7.38 3.58 14.59
CA ALA A 25 -7.49 3.08 13.24
C ALA A 25 -8.62 2.08 13.15
N VAL A 26 -9.38 2.12 12.05
CA VAL A 26 -10.58 1.33 11.86
C VAL A 26 -10.33 0.30 10.76
N PRO A 27 -10.72 -0.97 10.97
CA PRO A 27 -10.55 -1.98 9.94
C PRO A 27 -11.31 -1.60 8.66
N ARG A 28 -10.70 -1.90 7.54
CA ARG A 28 -11.32 -1.72 6.24
C ARG A 28 -11.34 -3.07 5.53
N PRO A 29 -12.51 -3.51 5.02
CA PRO A 29 -12.60 -4.82 4.37
C PRO A 29 -11.76 -4.88 3.11
N GLY A 30 -11.32 -6.09 2.77
CA GLY A 30 -10.64 -6.35 1.53
C GLY A 30 -9.15 -6.16 1.62
N LEU A 31 -8.47 -6.41 0.49
CA LEU A 31 -7.02 -6.38 0.41
C LEU A 31 -6.53 -5.51 -0.75
N VAL A 32 -7.40 -4.66 -1.30
CA VAL A 32 -7.02 -3.77 -2.39
C VAL A 32 -6.48 -2.48 -1.81
N LEU A 33 -5.21 -2.21 -2.10
CA LEU A 33 -4.54 -1.00 -1.61
C LEU A 33 -4.91 0.21 -2.45
N ALA A 34 -5.00 0.02 -3.76
CA ALA A 34 -5.32 1.11 -4.68
C ALA A 34 -5.76 0.51 -6.00
N HIS A 35 -6.63 1.22 -6.70
CA HIS A 35 -7.03 0.84 -8.04
C HIS A 35 -6.07 1.46 -9.04
N GLY A 36 -5.80 0.73 -10.13
CA GLY A 36 -4.94 1.24 -11.19
C GLY A 36 -5.69 2.15 -12.13
N GLU A 37 -4.96 2.66 -13.12
CA GLU A 37 -5.55 3.55 -14.11
C GLU A 37 -6.53 2.84 -15.02
N HIS A 38 -6.29 1.55 -15.26
CA HIS A 38 -7.15 0.78 -16.17
C HIS A 38 -8.17 0.01 -15.36
N THR A 39 -9.35 -0.15 -15.94
CA THR A 39 -10.43 -0.88 -15.31
C THR A 39 -10.01 -2.32 -15.02
N GLY A 40 -10.27 -2.76 -13.81
CA GLY A 40 -9.93 -4.11 -13.38
C GLY A 40 -8.52 -4.28 -12.88
N HIS A 41 -7.68 -3.25 -12.99
CA HIS A 41 -6.34 -3.31 -12.46
C HIS A 41 -6.32 -2.80 -11.02
N SER A 42 -5.56 -3.44 -10.16
CA SER A 42 -5.46 -2.99 -8.78
C SER A 42 -4.19 -3.50 -8.13
N HIS A 43 -3.68 -2.70 -7.19
CA HIS A 43 -2.61 -3.11 -6.30
C HIS A 43 -3.28 -3.80 -5.11
N ARG A 44 -2.97 -5.07 -4.91
CA ARG A 44 -3.66 -5.85 -3.88
C ARG A 44 -2.75 -6.93 -3.31
N ILE A 45 -3.08 -7.36 -2.11
CA ILE A 45 -2.40 -8.50 -1.50
C ILE A 45 -3.04 -9.77 -2.05
N ARG A 46 -2.20 -10.66 -2.55
CA ARG A 46 -2.67 -11.89 -3.21
C ARG A 46 -3.24 -12.90 -2.24
N GLU A 47 -2.60 -13.08 -1.08
CA GLU A 47 -2.97 -14.15 -0.17
C GLU A 47 -3.94 -13.65 0.89
N THR A 48 -5.13 -14.23 0.94
CA THR A 48 -6.07 -13.91 2.02
C THR A 48 -5.52 -14.46 3.33
N GLY A 49 -5.84 -13.78 4.42
CA GLY A 49 -5.43 -14.22 5.73
C GLY A 49 -4.03 -13.82 6.15
N THR A 50 -3.28 -13.15 5.25
CA THR A 50 -1.92 -12.73 5.57
C THR A 50 -1.84 -11.28 5.99
N ALA A 51 -2.87 -10.50 5.68
CA ALA A 51 -2.82 -9.06 5.87
C ALA A 51 -4.21 -8.50 6.09
N SER A 52 -4.25 -7.27 6.62
CA SER A 52 -5.50 -6.53 6.84
C SER A 52 -5.26 -5.07 6.56
N LEU A 53 -6.33 -4.38 6.17
CA LEU A 53 -6.27 -2.95 5.90
C LEU A 53 -7.01 -2.18 6.98
N TYR A 54 -6.49 -0.98 7.28
CA TYR A 54 -7.06 -0.08 8.27
C TYR A 54 -7.04 1.33 7.71
N VAL A 55 -7.95 2.16 8.18
CA VAL A 55 -7.95 3.58 7.84
C VAL A 55 -7.92 4.40 9.13
N TYR A 56 -7.24 5.53 9.05
CA TYR A 56 -7.23 6.50 10.11
C TYR A 56 -7.35 7.87 9.45
N GLY A 57 -8.54 8.47 9.57
CA GLY A 57 -8.82 9.67 8.79
C GLY A 57 -8.79 9.35 7.31
N LYS A 58 -7.92 10.00 6.57
CA LYS A 58 -7.75 9.77 5.14
C LYS A 58 -6.63 8.81 4.82
N ASP A 59 -5.92 8.35 5.82
CA ASP A 59 -4.72 7.54 5.61
C ASP A 59 -5.05 6.07 5.63
N LEU A 60 -4.39 5.32 4.76
CA LEU A 60 -4.55 3.88 4.67
C LEU A 60 -3.33 3.20 5.26
N TYR A 61 -3.58 2.15 6.03
CA TYR A 61 -2.53 1.34 6.65
C TYR A 61 -2.72 -0.11 6.29
N LEU A 62 -1.60 -0.80 6.12
CA LEU A 62 -1.56 -2.22 5.82
C LEU A 62 -0.85 -2.92 6.95
N LEU A 63 -1.53 -3.90 7.55
CA LEU A 63 -0.94 -4.74 8.58
C LEU A 63 -0.70 -6.11 7.99
N ILE A 64 0.56 -6.54 7.99
CA ILE A 64 0.93 -7.88 7.52
C ILE A 64 1.25 -8.71 8.74
N SER A 65 0.43 -9.73 8.98
CA SER A 65 0.56 -10.58 10.17
C SER A 65 1.28 -11.89 9.87
N ALA A 66 1.33 -12.32 8.61
CA ALA A 66 2.10 -13.48 8.22
C ALA A 66 3.57 -13.09 8.05
N PRO A 67 4.49 -14.06 7.94
CA PRO A 67 5.90 -13.70 7.70
C PRO A 67 6.10 -12.84 6.46
N THR A 68 5.33 -13.10 5.41
CA THR A 68 5.33 -12.25 4.21
C THR A 68 3.95 -12.23 3.62
N ALA A 69 3.70 -11.23 2.78
CA ALA A 69 2.52 -11.16 1.94
C ALA A 69 2.96 -10.60 0.58
N THR A 70 2.26 -10.98 -0.47
CA THR A 70 2.66 -10.63 -1.83
C THR A 70 1.73 -9.57 -2.37
N LEU A 71 2.31 -8.45 -2.77
CA LEU A 71 1.60 -7.35 -3.41
C LEU A 71 1.67 -7.54 -4.92
N VAL A 72 0.52 -7.59 -5.57
CA VAL A 72 0.44 -7.89 -7.00
C VAL A 72 -0.35 -6.83 -7.74
N HIS A 73 -0.11 -6.75 -9.04
CA HIS A 73 -0.81 -5.85 -9.96
C HIS A 73 -0.66 -6.44 -11.34
N GLU A 74 -1.65 -6.19 -12.21
CA GLU A 74 -1.66 -6.79 -13.55
C GLU A 74 -0.45 -6.43 -14.40
N GLU A 75 0.13 -5.24 -14.17
CA GLU A 75 1.20 -4.74 -15.03
C GLU A 75 2.51 -4.54 -14.31
N HIS A 76 2.56 -4.82 -13.02
CA HIS A 76 3.77 -4.60 -12.24
C HIS A 76 4.26 -5.90 -11.67
N ARG A 77 5.58 -5.98 -11.48
CA ARG A 77 6.18 -7.15 -10.84
C ARG A 77 5.67 -7.27 -9.42
N ALA A 78 5.35 -8.48 -9.01
CA ALA A 78 4.94 -8.74 -7.64
C ALA A 78 6.13 -8.46 -6.70
N ILE A 79 5.81 -7.93 -5.52
CA ILE A 79 6.82 -7.74 -4.48
C ILE A 79 6.34 -8.38 -3.20
N GLU A 80 7.29 -8.89 -2.42
CA GLU A 80 6.98 -9.47 -1.12
C GLU A 80 7.23 -8.45 -0.04
N LEU A 81 6.27 -8.33 0.87
CA LEU A 81 6.38 -7.43 2.00
C LEU A 81 6.48 -8.25 3.29
N PRO A 82 7.48 -7.97 4.12
CA PRO A 82 7.61 -8.72 5.37
C PRO A 82 6.55 -8.30 6.39
N VAL A 83 6.43 -9.10 7.44
CA VAL A 83 5.53 -8.81 8.53
C VAL A 83 5.78 -7.40 9.07
N GLY A 84 4.70 -6.70 9.38
CA GLY A 84 4.83 -5.34 9.91
C GLY A 84 3.63 -4.49 9.57
N VAL A 85 3.73 -3.22 9.92
CA VAL A 85 2.70 -2.22 9.67
C VAL A 85 3.25 -1.21 8.69
N TYR A 86 2.44 -0.83 7.73
CA TYR A 86 2.87 0.07 6.66
C TYR A 86 1.82 1.14 6.43
N ARG A 87 2.29 2.33 6.11
CA ARG A 87 1.42 3.38 5.59
C ARG A 87 1.43 3.30 4.08
N VAL A 88 0.27 3.46 3.44
CA VAL A 88 0.10 3.28 2.01
C VAL A 88 -0.52 4.54 1.42
N TRP A 89 0.05 5.03 0.33
CA TRP A 89 -0.55 6.16 -0.38
C TRP A 89 -0.16 6.09 -1.84
N GLN A 90 -0.89 6.85 -2.68
CA GLN A 90 -0.60 6.95 -4.09
C GLN A 90 0.16 8.24 -4.36
N GLN A 91 1.23 8.13 -5.13
CA GLN A 91 1.98 9.28 -5.54
C GLN A 91 1.29 9.91 -6.74
N ARG A 92 1.19 11.22 -6.71
CA ARG A 92 0.62 11.95 -7.82
C ARG A 92 1.63 12.94 -8.34
N GLU A 93 1.58 13.16 -9.64
CA GLU A 93 2.41 14.14 -10.28
C GLU A 93 1.67 15.47 -10.25
N TYR A 94 2.31 16.48 -9.70
CA TYR A 94 1.69 17.77 -9.55
C TYR A 94 2.36 18.77 -10.48
N THR A 95 1.57 19.45 -11.31
CA THR A 95 2.06 20.49 -12.18
C THR A 95 1.30 21.79 -11.90
N PRO A 96 1.81 22.91 -12.34
CA PRO A 96 1.10 24.18 -12.09
C PRO A 96 -0.32 24.19 -12.63
N SER A 97 -0.61 23.42 -13.67
CA SER A 97 -1.92 23.44 -14.28
C SER A 97 -2.80 22.27 -13.90
N ALA A 98 -2.23 21.22 -13.30
CA ALA A 98 -3.04 20.04 -13.01
C ALA A 98 -2.30 19.09 -12.09
N ILE A 99 -3.08 18.26 -11.42
CA ILE A 99 -2.56 17.12 -10.66
C ILE A 99 -2.79 15.91 -11.53
N ARG A 100 -1.74 15.13 -11.72
CA ARG A 100 -1.84 13.91 -12.50
C ARG A 100 -1.34 12.74 -11.68
N THR A 101 -2.05 11.62 -11.81
CA THR A 101 -1.59 10.37 -11.22
C THR A 101 -0.56 9.77 -12.15
N VAL A 102 0.54 9.28 -11.58
CA VAL A 102 1.54 8.59 -12.36
C VAL A 102 0.93 7.27 -12.83
N ILE A 103 1.06 6.99 -14.12
CA ILE A 103 0.47 5.77 -14.69
C ILE A 103 1.30 4.56 -14.30
N ASP A 104 0.63 3.55 -13.83
CA ASP A 104 1.25 2.29 -13.40
C ASP A 104 1.97 1.59 -14.53
#